data_4b81c3e729080905e343d558f3db0789
#
_entry.id   4b81c3e729080905e343d558f3db0789
#
_cell.length_a   1.000
_cell.length_b   1.000
_cell.length_c   1.000
_cell.angle_alpha   90.00
_cell.angle_beta   90.00
_cell.angle_gamma   90.00
#
_symmetry.space_group_name_H-M   'P 1'
#
loop_
_entity.id
_entity.type
_entity.pdbx_description
1 polymer ?
#
loop_
_entity_poly.entity_id
_entity_poly.type
_entity_poly.pdbx_seq_one_letter_code
_entity_poly.pdbx_strand_id
1 'polypeptide(L)'
;MGTKDRILIIDFSNYEDFPIGGYLTFARNMISSFGSDLALAGITTSRNDPVGRWFKKKINNVEFDFFAMARYDSTKTKKIIPDRLVNYLLIKYYRKRILDIGINNIFLQRQESLLALSDCKRNICYSFAGLDNPLVNSKYSYGGLMAHWFEDRFFKKIGVASLILGRGDEKAIQNMLLRSNGSMAGREVIKFPTRIDTTIFKPCDRDKARLKLNLPEGAFIVLTTGRLAWWKGWKFMIDSFMEFLKQSHNALFIMVGEGEDYDKIKLYISENKLADKILLTGKKGGEEIASYLNASDLYIMGSYKEGWPTALMEAVACGVPVCATDFSSVDEIIIEGVNGYIIRDRDEQQFAKGMLKAAQLQKPVKNDHVTRYSTDRLKEDILNHWQLI
;
A
#
# COMPACT_ATOMS: atom_id res chain seq x y z
N MET A 1 -6.35 25.87 14.28
CA MET A 1 -6.38 26.11 12.82
C MET A 1 -7.78 26.59 12.43
N GLY A 2 -7.87 27.64 11.62
CA GLY A 2 -9.18 28.10 11.13
C GLY A 2 -9.78 27.09 10.15
N THR A 3 -11.07 27.19 9.85
CA THR A 3 -11.77 26.30 8.91
C THR A 3 -11.16 26.25 7.50
N LYS A 4 -10.27 27.19 7.16
CA LYS A 4 -9.59 27.28 5.84
C LYS A 4 -8.53 26.20 5.61
N ASP A 5 -7.96 25.61 6.66
CA ASP A 5 -6.81 24.70 6.55
C ASP A 5 -7.21 23.21 6.62
N ARG A 6 -8.49 22.94 6.88
CA ARG A 6 -9.02 21.55 6.94
C ARG A 6 -9.02 20.91 5.54
N ILE A 7 -8.84 19.59 5.50
CA ILE A 7 -8.87 18.80 4.27
C ILE A 7 -10.07 17.86 4.29
N LEU A 8 -10.83 17.84 3.21
CA LEU A 8 -11.90 16.88 2.96
C LEU A 8 -11.34 15.71 2.15
N ILE A 9 -11.32 14.51 2.73
CA ILE A 9 -11.00 13.28 1.99
C ILE A 9 -12.29 12.67 1.48
N ILE A 10 -12.32 12.37 0.16
CA ILE A 10 -13.45 11.66 -0.46
C ILE A 10 -12.92 10.36 -1.05
N ASP A 11 -13.26 9.24 -0.43
CA ASP A 11 -12.85 7.92 -0.88
C ASP A 11 -13.98 6.89 -0.68
N PHE A 12 -13.95 5.82 -1.48
CA PHE A 12 -14.91 4.71 -1.38
C PHE A 12 -14.45 3.72 -0.31
N SER A 13 -14.39 4.18 0.93
CA SER A 13 -13.98 3.39 2.08
C SER A 13 -14.76 3.81 3.35
N ASN A 14 -14.77 2.94 4.37
CA ASN A 14 -15.28 3.30 5.70
C ASN A 14 -14.20 3.90 6.60
N TYR A 15 -12.95 3.95 6.10
CA TYR A 15 -11.73 4.45 6.77
C TYR A 15 -11.25 3.62 7.97
N GLU A 16 -11.95 2.54 8.29
CA GLU A 16 -11.61 1.63 9.39
C GLU A 16 -10.98 0.33 8.85
N ASP A 17 -11.74 -0.46 8.11
CA ASP A 17 -11.32 -1.80 7.69
C ASP A 17 -11.81 -2.21 6.29
N PHE A 18 -12.60 -1.39 5.59
CA PHE A 18 -13.23 -1.75 4.32
C PHE A 18 -13.24 -0.62 3.27
N PRO A 19 -13.00 -0.93 1.98
CA PRO A 19 -12.40 -2.17 1.43
C PRO A 19 -10.89 -2.21 1.69
N ILE A 20 -10.36 -3.40 1.95
CA ILE A 20 -8.93 -3.59 2.21
C ILE A 20 -8.11 -3.32 0.94
N GLY A 21 -6.99 -2.59 1.10
CA GLY A 21 -6.07 -2.29 0.00
C GLY A 21 -5.32 -0.97 0.18
N GLY A 22 -4.44 -0.65 -0.77
CA GLY A 22 -3.56 0.52 -0.71
C GLY A 22 -4.27 1.87 -0.57
N TYR A 23 -5.49 2.01 -1.07
CA TYR A 23 -6.31 3.22 -0.86
C TYR A 23 -6.65 3.42 0.62
N LEU A 24 -7.14 2.35 1.27
CA LEU A 24 -7.48 2.40 2.69
C LEU A 24 -6.25 2.63 3.56
N THR A 25 -5.13 1.94 3.26
CA THR A 25 -3.87 2.11 4.00
C THR A 25 -3.41 3.57 3.98
N PHE A 26 -3.41 4.20 2.81
CA PHE A 26 -3.02 5.59 2.70
C PHE A 26 -4.01 6.54 3.40
N ALA A 27 -5.31 6.30 3.28
CA ALA A 27 -6.33 7.08 3.98
C ALA A 27 -6.18 6.97 5.50
N ARG A 28 -5.83 5.79 6.03
CA ARG A 28 -5.53 5.59 7.46
C ARG A 28 -4.28 6.33 7.91
N ASN A 29 -3.23 6.36 7.08
CA ASN A 29 -2.04 7.17 7.36
C ASN A 29 -2.39 8.67 7.41
N MET A 30 -3.24 9.15 6.50
CA MET A 30 -3.76 10.53 6.54
C MET A 30 -4.52 10.81 7.84
N ILE A 31 -5.42 9.90 8.24
CA ILE A 31 -6.19 10.01 9.49
C ILE A 31 -5.25 10.07 10.70
N SER A 32 -4.26 9.20 10.76
CA SER A 32 -3.27 9.19 11.85
C SER A 32 -2.46 10.49 11.91
N SER A 33 -2.04 11.03 10.76
CA SER A 33 -1.17 12.20 10.70
C SER A 33 -1.89 13.53 10.87
N PHE A 34 -3.13 13.64 10.38
CA PHE A 34 -3.89 14.91 10.38
C PHE A 34 -4.91 15.00 11.51
N GLY A 35 -5.39 13.87 12.05
CA GLY A 35 -6.38 13.84 13.10
C GLY A 35 -7.65 14.63 12.75
N SER A 36 -8.14 15.46 13.70
CA SER A 36 -9.35 16.27 13.56
C SER A 36 -9.32 17.37 12.49
N ASP A 37 -8.15 17.61 11.86
CA ASP A 37 -8.04 18.54 10.72
C ASP A 37 -8.67 17.97 9.45
N LEU A 38 -9.10 16.70 9.47
CA LEU A 38 -9.80 16.06 8.37
C LEU A 38 -11.32 16.12 8.54
N ALA A 39 -12.01 16.16 7.40
CA ALA A 39 -13.39 15.70 7.25
C ALA A 39 -13.42 14.55 6.24
N LEU A 40 -14.31 13.60 6.42
CA LEU A 40 -14.30 12.35 5.69
C LEU A 40 -15.64 12.14 4.96
N ALA A 41 -15.60 11.86 3.68
CA ALA A 41 -16.76 11.40 2.92
C ALA A 41 -16.48 10.02 2.34
N GLY A 42 -17.32 9.05 2.65
CA GLY A 42 -17.07 7.66 2.28
C GLY A 42 -18.33 6.79 2.36
N ILE A 43 -18.12 5.50 2.56
CA ILE A 43 -19.19 4.53 2.80
C ILE A 43 -19.19 4.12 4.28
N THR A 44 -20.29 3.52 4.73
CA THR A 44 -20.35 2.94 6.06
C THR A 44 -20.72 1.46 6.01
N THR A 45 -20.20 0.68 6.94
CA THR A 45 -20.59 -0.72 7.20
C THR A 45 -21.49 -0.85 8.43
N SER A 46 -21.59 0.21 9.23
CA SER A 46 -22.45 0.28 10.42
C SER A 46 -23.92 0.49 10.06
N ARG A 47 -24.83 -0.24 10.73
CA ARG A 47 -26.28 -0.06 10.57
C ARG A 47 -26.78 1.23 11.20
N ASN A 48 -26.06 1.75 12.18
CA ASN A 48 -26.48 2.94 12.96
C ASN A 48 -26.08 4.26 12.30
N ASP A 49 -25.09 4.25 11.39
CA ASP A 49 -24.63 5.46 10.74
C ASP A 49 -25.69 6.02 9.77
N PRO A 50 -26.02 7.31 9.84
CA PRO A 50 -26.95 7.93 8.88
C PRO A 50 -26.30 8.05 7.51
N VAL A 51 -27.09 7.82 6.44
CA VAL A 51 -26.64 7.96 5.05
C VAL A 51 -27.15 9.29 4.46
N GLY A 52 -26.34 9.96 3.66
CA GLY A 52 -26.70 11.18 2.93
C GLY A 52 -26.69 12.47 3.73
N ARG A 53 -26.12 12.49 4.92
CA ARG A 53 -25.91 13.68 5.77
C ARG A 53 -24.62 13.62 6.56
N TRP A 54 -24.11 14.76 7.00
CA TRP A 54 -22.98 14.89 7.89
C TRP A 54 -23.35 14.49 9.32
N PHE A 55 -22.42 13.81 10.00
CA PHE A 55 -22.54 13.46 11.42
C PHE A 55 -21.14 13.29 12.04
N LYS A 56 -21.05 13.26 13.35
CA LYS A 56 -19.81 12.96 14.06
C LYS A 56 -19.60 11.46 14.15
N LYS A 57 -18.44 11.00 13.68
CA LYS A 57 -18.02 9.58 13.74
C LYS A 57 -16.67 9.47 14.42
N LYS A 58 -16.56 8.52 15.34
CA LYS A 58 -15.30 8.22 16.03
C LYS A 58 -14.58 7.09 15.30
N ILE A 59 -13.34 7.36 14.87
CA ILE A 59 -12.45 6.41 14.21
C ILE A 59 -11.11 6.45 14.96
N ASN A 60 -10.59 5.31 15.43
CA ASN A 60 -9.35 5.22 16.21
C ASN A 60 -9.28 6.25 17.36
N ASN A 61 -10.36 6.38 18.12
CA ASN A 61 -10.51 7.33 19.24
C ASN A 61 -10.49 8.83 18.87
N VAL A 62 -10.43 9.20 17.60
CA VAL A 62 -10.53 10.58 17.11
C VAL A 62 -11.92 10.80 16.51
N GLU A 63 -12.53 11.96 16.78
CA GLU A 63 -13.84 12.34 16.25
C GLU A 63 -13.68 13.13 14.95
N PHE A 64 -14.42 12.71 13.90
CA PHE A 64 -14.42 13.32 12.58
C PHE A 64 -15.81 13.77 12.17
N ASP A 65 -15.89 14.83 11.36
CA ASP A 65 -17.04 15.06 10.51
C ASP A 65 -17.06 14.00 9.42
N PHE A 66 -18.11 13.17 9.38
CA PHE A 66 -18.23 12.05 8.45
C PHE A 66 -19.51 12.16 7.61
N PHE A 67 -19.39 11.95 6.30
CA PHE A 67 -20.50 11.85 5.38
C PHE A 67 -20.58 10.45 4.79
N ALA A 68 -21.57 9.65 5.19
CA ALA A 68 -21.79 8.34 4.59
C ALA A 68 -22.59 8.49 3.28
N MET A 69 -21.96 8.21 2.14
CA MET A 69 -22.59 8.22 0.83
C MET A 69 -23.49 6.99 0.61
N ALA A 70 -23.13 5.84 1.18
CA ALA A 70 -23.89 4.60 1.11
C ALA A 70 -23.55 3.68 2.27
N ARG A 71 -24.45 2.72 2.53
CA ARG A 71 -24.19 1.60 3.42
C ARG A 71 -23.82 0.36 2.62
N TYR A 72 -22.72 -0.27 3.01
CA TYR A 72 -22.21 -1.48 2.40
C TYR A 72 -22.23 -2.65 3.36
N ASP A 73 -22.60 -3.81 2.84
CA ASP A 73 -22.48 -5.09 3.54
C ASP A 73 -21.13 -5.73 3.14
N SER A 74 -20.20 -5.75 4.07
CA SER A 74 -18.83 -6.27 3.84
C SER A 74 -18.81 -7.79 3.60
N THR A 75 -19.89 -8.50 3.94
CA THR A 75 -20.00 -9.96 3.75
C THR A 75 -20.43 -10.36 2.35
N LYS A 76 -21.01 -9.46 1.57
CA LYS A 76 -21.49 -9.75 0.21
C LYS A 76 -20.36 -9.69 -0.80
N THR A 77 -20.01 -10.84 -1.38
CA THR A 77 -18.89 -11.00 -2.32
C THR A 77 -19.25 -10.78 -3.79
N LYS A 78 -20.50 -11.01 -4.18
CA LYS A 78 -20.94 -10.85 -5.57
C LYS A 78 -21.53 -9.45 -5.79
N LYS A 79 -20.87 -8.65 -6.61
CA LYS A 79 -21.31 -7.31 -7.01
C LYS A 79 -21.64 -7.32 -8.51
N ILE A 80 -22.84 -6.87 -8.86
CA ILE A 80 -23.30 -6.75 -10.25
C ILE A 80 -22.73 -5.48 -10.89
N ILE A 81 -22.65 -4.39 -10.10
CA ILE A 81 -22.17 -3.09 -10.56
C ILE A 81 -20.76 -2.85 -10.00
N PRO A 82 -19.81 -2.40 -10.84
CA PRO A 82 -18.47 -2.06 -10.38
C PRO A 82 -18.47 -0.95 -9.33
N ASP A 83 -17.71 -1.14 -8.24
CA ASP A 83 -17.59 -0.14 -7.17
C ASP A 83 -17.18 1.25 -7.66
N ARG A 84 -16.37 1.33 -8.73
CA ARG A 84 -15.96 2.58 -9.35
C ARG A 84 -17.14 3.37 -9.92
N LEU A 85 -18.04 2.68 -10.63
CA LEU A 85 -19.23 3.33 -11.18
C LEU A 85 -20.17 3.78 -10.05
N VAL A 86 -20.35 2.94 -9.04
CA VAL A 86 -21.14 3.28 -7.84
C VAL A 86 -20.55 4.51 -7.15
N ASN A 87 -19.24 4.54 -6.92
CA ASN A 87 -18.55 5.67 -6.31
C ASN A 87 -18.76 6.97 -7.11
N TYR A 88 -18.57 6.91 -8.43
CA TYR A 88 -18.82 8.05 -9.32
C TYR A 88 -20.24 8.60 -9.18
N LEU A 89 -21.24 7.73 -9.24
CA LEU A 89 -22.65 8.10 -9.15
C LEU A 89 -23.03 8.66 -7.78
N LEU A 90 -22.52 8.06 -6.70
CA LEU A 90 -22.74 8.53 -5.33
C LEU A 90 -22.17 9.93 -5.11
N ILE A 91 -20.94 10.18 -5.56
CA ILE A 91 -20.31 11.50 -5.45
C ILE A 91 -21.11 12.52 -6.27
N LYS A 92 -21.51 12.20 -7.51
CA LYS A 92 -22.35 13.09 -8.34
C LYS A 92 -23.69 13.42 -7.67
N TYR A 93 -24.34 12.42 -7.09
CA TYR A 93 -25.64 12.59 -6.44
C TYR A 93 -25.55 13.45 -5.17
N TYR A 94 -24.55 13.17 -4.31
CA TYR A 94 -24.38 13.86 -3.04
C TYR A 94 -23.48 15.09 -3.10
N ARG A 95 -22.95 15.46 -4.28
CA ARG A 95 -21.93 16.51 -4.43
C ARG A 95 -22.24 17.79 -3.66
N LYS A 96 -23.43 18.35 -3.82
CA LYS A 96 -23.83 19.57 -3.11
C LYS A 96 -23.72 19.37 -1.58
N ARG A 97 -24.34 18.32 -1.06
CA ARG A 97 -24.36 18.05 0.38
C ARG A 97 -22.97 17.77 0.96
N ILE A 98 -22.11 17.10 0.19
CA ILE A 98 -20.72 16.85 0.61
C ILE A 98 -19.96 18.17 0.69
N LEU A 99 -20.12 19.06 -0.28
CA LEU A 99 -19.40 20.33 -0.35
C LEU A 99 -19.98 21.43 0.56
N ASP A 100 -21.18 21.26 1.09
CA ASP A 100 -21.84 22.18 2.04
C ASP A 100 -21.08 22.30 3.37
N ILE A 101 -20.18 21.38 3.69
CA ILE A 101 -19.28 21.52 4.87
C ILE A 101 -18.35 22.73 4.79
N GLY A 102 -18.20 23.35 3.63
CA GLY A 102 -17.46 24.57 3.44
C GLY A 102 -15.93 24.43 3.34
N ILE A 103 -15.40 23.19 3.33
CA ILE A 103 -13.96 22.92 3.17
C ILE A 103 -13.56 23.08 1.71
N ASN A 104 -12.51 23.88 1.45
CA ASN A 104 -12.03 24.15 0.10
C ASN A 104 -11.02 23.10 -0.41
N ASN A 105 -10.19 22.55 0.48
CA ASN A 105 -9.12 21.63 0.13
C ASN A 105 -9.67 20.19 0.10
N ILE A 106 -9.61 19.53 -1.06
CA ILE A 106 -10.15 18.18 -1.27
C ILE A 106 -9.03 17.24 -1.67
N PHE A 107 -8.86 16.14 -0.94
CA PHE A 107 -7.91 15.10 -1.24
C PHE A 107 -8.62 13.89 -1.88
N LEU A 108 -8.13 13.46 -3.04
CA LEU A 108 -8.71 12.38 -3.83
C LEU A 108 -7.63 11.34 -4.19
N GLN A 109 -8.01 10.06 -4.19
CA GLN A 109 -7.13 8.96 -4.60
C GLN A 109 -7.67 8.18 -5.81
N ARG A 110 -8.96 8.34 -6.14
CA ARG A 110 -9.62 7.54 -7.18
C ARG A 110 -9.91 8.40 -8.40
N GLN A 111 -9.62 7.87 -9.58
CA GLN A 111 -9.85 8.56 -10.85
C GLN A 111 -11.32 8.94 -11.05
N GLU A 112 -12.24 8.03 -10.72
CA GLU A 112 -13.67 8.28 -10.79
C GLU A 112 -14.14 9.40 -9.84
N SER A 113 -13.50 9.56 -8.68
CA SER A 113 -13.80 10.65 -7.74
C SER A 113 -13.40 12.00 -8.33
N LEU A 114 -12.22 12.09 -8.97
CA LEU A 114 -11.79 13.30 -9.66
C LEU A 114 -12.71 13.64 -10.82
N LEU A 115 -13.10 12.65 -11.63
CA LEU A 115 -14.06 12.86 -12.72
C LEU A 115 -15.41 13.37 -12.22
N ALA A 116 -15.88 12.86 -11.06
CA ALA A 116 -17.14 13.30 -10.47
C ALA A 116 -17.10 14.74 -9.97
N LEU A 117 -15.93 15.26 -9.62
CA LEU A 117 -15.71 16.62 -9.07
C LEU A 117 -15.00 17.58 -10.03
N SER A 118 -14.72 17.16 -11.26
CA SER A 118 -13.92 17.94 -12.22
C SER A 118 -14.52 19.29 -12.65
N ASP A 119 -15.79 19.54 -12.34
CA ASP A 119 -16.48 20.80 -12.57
C ASP A 119 -16.62 21.66 -11.29
N CYS A 120 -16.04 21.23 -10.18
CA CYS A 120 -16.07 21.96 -8.91
C CYS A 120 -14.88 22.91 -8.82
N LYS A 121 -15.16 24.18 -8.48
CA LYS A 121 -14.11 25.16 -8.17
C LYS A 121 -13.61 24.94 -6.73
N ARG A 122 -12.74 23.95 -6.53
CA ARG A 122 -12.12 23.62 -5.24
C ARG A 122 -10.62 23.39 -5.43
N ASN A 123 -9.87 23.52 -4.38
CA ASN A 123 -8.45 23.21 -4.34
C ASN A 123 -8.28 21.68 -4.19
N ILE A 124 -7.91 20.98 -5.27
CA ILE A 124 -7.89 19.53 -5.31
C ILE A 124 -6.44 19.00 -5.32
N CYS A 125 -6.08 18.20 -4.33
CA CYS A 125 -4.93 17.31 -4.39
C CYS A 125 -5.38 15.94 -4.89
N TYR A 126 -4.76 15.47 -5.97
CA TYR A 126 -5.00 14.14 -6.48
C TYR A 126 -3.77 13.24 -6.28
N SER A 127 -3.94 12.10 -5.61
CA SER A 127 -2.86 11.14 -5.37
C SER A 127 -3.11 9.85 -6.16
N PHE A 128 -2.23 9.54 -7.10
CA PHE A 128 -2.23 8.26 -7.78
C PHE A 128 -1.85 7.14 -6.80
N ALA A 129 -2.73 6.17 -6.57
CA ALA A 129 -2.44 4.98 -5.78
C ALA A 129 -1.56 3.96 -6.53
N GLY A 130 -1.58 4.02 -7.84
CA GLY A 130 -0.77 3.29 -8.80
C GLY A 130 -0.83 4.03 -10.13
N LEU A 131 0.23 3.96 -10.90
CA LEU A 131 0.38 4.72 -12.15
C LEU A 131 -0.15 3.98 -13.39
N ASP A 132 -0.56 2.73 -13.24
CA ASP A 132 -1.17 1.94 -14.31
C ASP A 132 -2.67 2.26 -14.48
N ASN A 133 -3.20 1.97 -15.68
CA ASN A 133 -4.63 2.07 -15.93
C ASN A 133 -5.40 0.98 -15.15
N PRO A 134 -6.26 1.36 -14.21
CA PRO A 134 -6.92 0.40 -13.31
C PRO A 134 -8.00 -0.46 -13.98
N LEU A 135 -8.41 -0.15 -15.22
CA LEU A 135 -9.42 -0.92 -15.94
C LEU A 135 -8.83 -2.04 -16.81
N VAL A 136 -7.53 -2.00 -17.13
CA VAL A 136 -6.86 -3.02 -17.94
C VAL A 136 -6.98 -4.41 -17.31
N ASN A 137 -6.86 -4.50 -15.98
CA ASN A 137 -6.97 -5.74 -15.22
C ASN A 137 -8.34 -5.87 -14.51
N SER A 138 -9.39 -5.33 -15.10
CA SER A 138 -10.74 -5.39 -14.54
C SER A 138 -11.28 -6.82 -14.55
N LYS A 139 -12.00 -7.21 -13.50
CA LYS A 139 -12.75 -8.48 -13.43
C LYS A 139 -13.94 -8.51 -14.39
N TYR A 140 -14.34 -7.36 -14.94
CA TYR A 140 -15.47 -7.22 -15.85
C TYR A 140 -14.96 -7.21 -17.28
N SER A 141 -15.53 -8.05 -18.15
CA SER A 141 -15.10 -8.22 -19.55
C SER A 141 -15.11 -6.92 -20.38
N TYR A 142 -16.00 -6.00 -20.06
CA TYR A 142 -16.08 -4.68 -20.71
C TYR A 142 -15.05 -3.66 -20.16
N GLY A 143 -14.37 -3.96 -19.06
CA GLY A 143 -13.37 -3.06 -18.45
C GLY A 143 -12.24 -2.74 -19.39
N GLY A 144 -11.69 -3.75 -20.07
CA GLY A 144 -10.63 -3.58 -21.06
C GLY A 144 -11.02 -2.71 -22.26
N LEU A 145 -12.24 -2.90 -22.78
CA LEU A 145 -12.76 -2.10 -23.90
C LEU A 145 -12.92 -0.60 -23.54
N MET A 146 -13.28 -0.32 -22.29
CA MET A 146 -13.47 1.05 -21.80
C MET A 146 -12.18 1.69 -21.25
N ALA A 147 -11.11 0.92 -21.09
CA ALA A 147 -9.90 1.36 -20.40
C ALA A 147 -9.30 2.62 -21.04
N HIS A 148 -9.13 2.63 -22.36
CA HIS A 148 -8.56 3.78 -23.08
C HIS A 148 -9.47 5.01 -23.02
N TRP A 149 -10.77 4.82 -23.25
CA TRP A 149 -11.73 5.93 -23.19
C TRP A 149 -11.79 6.55 -21.79
N PHE A 150 -11.78 5.73 -20.75
CA PHE A 150 -11.82 6.19 -19.38
C PHE A 150 -10.52 6.94 -19.01
N GLU A 151 -9.37 6.40 -19.40
CA GLU A 151 -8.07 7.00 -19.14
C GLU A 151 -7.89 8.34 -19.86
N ASP A 152 -8.26 8.40 -21.15
CA ASP A 152 -8.24 9.65 -21.93
C ASP A 152 -9.14 10.73 -21.30
N ARG A 153 -10.36 10.34 -20.91
CA ARG A 153 -11.27 11.27 -20.24
C ARG A 153 -10.73 11.74 -18.89
N PHE A 154 -10.08 10.87 -18.14
CA PHE A 154 -9.44 11.20 -16.87
C PHE A 154 -8.29 12.19 -17.08
N PHE A 155 -7.37 11.92 -18.00
CA PHE A 155 -6.24 12.81 -18.28
C PHE A 155 -6.68 14.19 -18.78
N LYS A 156 -7.72 14.28 -19.60
CA LYS A 156 -8.32 15.56 -20.01
C LYS A 156 -8.88 16.38 -18.85
N LYS A 157 -9.19 15.73 -17.72
CA LYS A 157 -9.80 16.37 -16.54
C LYS A 157 -8.86 16.54 -15.36
N ILE A 158 -7.73 15.87 -15.32
CA ILE A 158 -6.81 15.93 -14.17
C ILE A 158 -6.22 17.34 -13.96
N GLY A 159 -6.25 18.17 -15.00
CA GLY A 159 -5.83 19.58 -14.95
C GLY A 159 -6.57 20.43 -13.92
N VAL A 160 -7.69 19.97 -13.37
CA VAL A 160 -8.39 20.64 -12.27
C VAL A 160 -7.71 20.47 -10.91
N ALA A 161 -6.82 19.48 -10.78
CA ALA A 161 -6.03 19.28 -9.57
C ALA A 161 -4.91 20.32 -9.50
N SER A 162 -4.80 20.99 -8.35
CA SER A 162 -3.73 21.95 -8.04
C SER A 162 -2.42 21.24 -7.66
N LEU A 163 -2.52 20.06 -7.06
CA LEU A 163 -1.41 19.20 -6.70
C LEU A 163 -1.67 17.79 -7.21
N ILE A 164 -0.64 17.17 -7.81
CA ILE A 164 -0.70 15.79 -8.28
C ILE A 164 0.45 15.01 -7.66
N LEU A 165 0.09 13.96 -6.90
CA LEU A 165 1.04 13.08 -6.21
C LEU A 165 1.09 11.71 -6.90
N GLY A 166 2.27 11.15 -7.15
CA GLY A 166 2.49 9.87 -7.80
C GLY A 166 3.19 8.87 -6.87
N ARG A 167 2.59 7.70 -6.66
CA ARG A 167 3.23 6.58 -5.95
C ARG A 167 3.86 5.64 -6.97
N GLY A 168 5.12 5.83 -7.22
CA GLY A 168 5.92 5.04 -8.16
C GLY A 168 7.27 5.68 -8.34
N ASP A 169 8.15 4.98 -9.05
CA ASP A 169 9.44 5.54 -9.45
C ASP A 169 9.30 6.55 -10.59
N GLU A 170 10.38 7.23 -10.89
CA GLU A 170 10.44 8.22 -11.96
C GLU A 170 10.04 7.63 -13.32
N LYS A 171 10.50 6.39 -13.60
CA LYS A 171 10.17 5.68 -14.85
C LYS A 171 8.67 5.40 -14.98
N ALA A 172 8.01 5.02 -13.89
CA ALA A 172 6.57 4.80 -13.87
C ALA A 172 5.79 6.12 -14.07
N ILE A 173 6.27 7.23 -13.48
CA ILE A 173 5.71 8.57 -13.70
C ILE A 173 5.87 8.96 -15.18
N GLN A 174 7.04 8.81 -15.77
CA GLN A 174 7.28 9.12 -17.18
C GLN A 174 6.39 8.28 -18.11
N ASN A 175 6.26 6.98 -17.85
CA ASN A 175 5.35 6.10 -18.61
C ASN A 175 3.89 6.55 -18.52
N MET A 176 3.44 7.01 -17.37
CA MET A 176 2.10 7.56 -17.19
C MET A 176 1.93 8.88 -17.96
N LEU A 177 2.93 9.77 -17.93
CA LEU A 177 2.93 11.02 -18.68
C LEU A 177 2.85 10.75 -20.20
N LEU A 178 3.59 9.77 -20.72
CA LEU A 178 3.50 9.35 -22.13
C LEU A 178 2.08 8.88 -22.48
N ARG A 179 1.45 8.06 -21.64
CA ARG A 179 0.05 7.62 -21.88
C ARG A 179 -0.97 8.74 -21.81
N SER A 180 -0.65 9.85 -21.16
CA SER A 180 -1.54 11.00 -21.10
C SER A 180 -1.73 11.71 -22.45
N ASN A 181 -0.94 11.32 -23.45
CA ASN A 181 -0.98 11.84 -24.83
C ASN A 181 -1.01 13.38 -24.89
N GLY A 182 -0.13 14.01 -24.10
CA GLY A 182 0.01 15.46 -23.99
C GLY A 182 -1.00 16.16 -23.08
N SER A 183 -2.05 15.47 -22.59
CA SER A 183 -3.04 16.07 -21.68
C SER A 183 -2.44 16.53 -20.33
N MET A 184 -1.27 16.00 -19.97
CA MET A 184 -0.50 16.35 -18.78
C MET A 184 0.70 17.28 -19.07
N ALA A 185 0.82 17.81 -20.29
CA ALA A 185 1.90 18.70 -20.66
C ALA A 185 1.99 19.91 -19.72
N GLY A 186 3.18 20.20 -19.22
CA GLY A 186 3.41 21.29 -18.27
C GLY A 186 2.88 21.06 -16.84
N ARG A 187 2.41 19.83 -16.53
CA ARG A 187 1.98 19.44 -15.19
C ARG A 187 3.07 18.66 -14.49
N GLU A 188 3.40 19.08 -13.29
CA GLU A 188 4.30 18.34 -12.41
C GLU A 188 3.55 17.24 -11.67
N VAL A 189 4.15 16.06 -11.60
CA VAL A 189 3.69 14.96 -10.75
C VAL A 189 4.76 14.73 -9.70
N ILE A 190 4.45 15.13 -8.48
CA ILE A 190 5.38 15.00 -7.37
C ILE A 190 5.42 13.53 -6.93
N LYS A 191 6.62 12.95 -6.90
CA LYS A 191 6.81 11.62 -6.36
C LYS A 191 6.50 11.61 -4.87
N PHE A 192 5.50 10.83 -4.49
CA PHE A 192 4.99 10.79 -3.13
C PHE A 192 4.70 9.34 -2.69
N PRO A 193 5.73 8.62 -2.22
CA PRO A 193 5.61 7.22 -1.81
C PRO A 193 4.68 7.02 -0.61
N THR A 194 4.19 5.80 -0.43
CA THR A 194 3.45 5.42 0.78
C THR A 194 4.36 5.54 2.00
N ARG A 195 3.84 6.07 3.09
CA ARG A 195 4.57 6.27 4.35
C ARG A 195 4.52 5.03 5.22
N ILE A 196 5.52 4.89 6.06
CA ILE A 196 5.66 3.83 7.06
C ILE A 196 5.32 4.38 8.45
N ASP A 197 4.50 3.66 9.17
CA ASP A 197 4.21 3.95 10.57
C ASP A 197 5.37 3.47 11.45
N THR A 198 6.26 4.40 11.80
CA THR A 198 7.45 4.12 12.63
C THR A 198 7.12 3.94 14.10
N THR A 199 5.88 4.15 14.52
CA THR A 199 5.43 3.77 15.87
C THR A 199 5.22 2.26 15.98
N ILE A 200 4.80 1.62 14.88
CA ILE A 200 4.58 0.17 14.75
C ILE A 200 5.84 -0.53 14.24
N PHE A 201 6.37 -0.08 13.09
CA PHE A 201 7.51 -0.70 12.42
C PHE A 201 8.82 -0.05 12.88
N LYS A 202 9.43 -0.63 13.89
CA LYS A 202 10.71 -0.20 14.48
C LYS A 202 11.47 -1.41 15.01
N PRO A 203 12.79 -1.30 15.21
CA PRO A 203 13.56 -2.37 15.80
C PRO A 203 13.08 -2.67 17.22
N CYS A 204 12.86 -3.95 17.52
CA CYS A 204 12.51 -4.47 18.82
C CYS A 204 13.37 -5.70 19.13
N ASP A 205 13.29 -6.16 20.38
CA ASP A 205 14.00 -7.34 20.86
C ASP A 205 13.53 -8.60 20.10
N ARG A 206 14.47 -9.26 19.42
CA ARG A 206 14.24 -10.44 18.59
C ARG A 206 13.74 -11.62 19.40
N ASP A 207 14.37 -11.89 20.53
CA ASP A 207 14.08 -13.10 21.31
C ASP A 207 12.70 -12.99 21.97
N LYS A 208 12.33 -11.79 22.43
CA LYS A 208 10.97 -11.52 22.91
C LYS A 208 9.94 -11.67 21.79
N ALA A 209 10.26 -11.22 20.57
CA ALA A 209 9.36 -11.39 19.43
C ALA A 209 9.19 -12.89 19.06
N ARG A 210 10.26 -13.69 19.10
CA ARG A 210 10.20 -15.14 18.88
C ARG A 210 9.38 -15.85 19.93
N LEU A 211 9.60 -15.53 21.19
CA LEU A 211 8.83 -16.10 22.30
C LEU A 211 7.32 -15.81 22.16
N LYS A 212 6.98 -14.55 21.85
CA LYS A 212 5.58 -14.12 21.63
C LYS A 212 4.90 -14.88 20.48
N LEU A 213 5.66 -15.25 19.45
CA LEU A 213 5.16 -15.94 18.26
C LEU A 213 5.32 -17.45 18.33
N ASN A 214 5.84 -18.01 19.43
CA ASN A 214 6.20 -19.42 19.59
C ASN A 214 7.13 -19.95 18.46
N LEU A 215 8.09 -19.14 18.06
CA LEU A 215 9.09 -19.47 17.03
C LEU A 215 10.34 -20.07 17.65
N PRO A 216 11.04 -20.98 16.96
CA PRO A 216 12.25 -21.61 17.48
C PRO A 216 13.39 -20.59 17.66
N GLU A 217 14.00 -20.57 18.83
CA GLU A 217 15.07 -19.62 19.18
C GLU A 217 16.33 -19.79 18.30
N GLY A 218 16.73 -21.02 18.03
CA GLY A 218 17.98 -21.35 17.32
C GLY A 218 17.85 -21.45 15.79
N ALA A 219 16.64 -21.29 15.20
CA ALA A 219 16.47 -21.33 13.76
C ALA A 219 16.84 -20.00 13.10
N PHE A 220 17.38 -20.07 11.87
CA PHE A 220 17.53 -18.91 11.01
C PHE A 220 16.19 -18.63 10.32
N ILE A 221 15.54 -17.50 10.64
CA ILE A 221 14.19 -17.19 10.15
C ILE A 221 14.26 -16.27 8.94
N VAL A 222 13.86 -16.79 7.79
CA VAL A 222 13.58 -16.04 6.57
C VAL A 222 12.12 -15.63 6.55
N LEU A 223 11.80 -14.41 6.19
CA LEU A 223 10.44 -13.88 6.18
C LEU A 223 10.08 -13.24 4.84
N THR A 224 8.85 -13.39 4.42
CA THR A 224 8.19 -12.52 3.43
C THR A 224 6.80 -12.16 3.91
N THR A 225 6.31 -10.97 3.58
CA THR A 225 4.97 -10.50 3.94
C THR A 225 4.25 -9.93 2.74
N GLY A 226 2.94 -10.14 2.66
CA GLY A 226 2.11 -9.55 1.63
C GLY A 226 1.08 -10.49 1.03
N ARG A 227 0.48 -10.06 -0.08
CA ARG A 227 -0.52 -10.87 -0.78
C ARG A 227 0.12 -12.09 -1.44
N LEU A 228 -0.43 -13.26 -1.19
CA LEU A 228 0.04 -14.52 -1.80
C LEU A 228 -0.56 -14.68 -3.19
N ALA A 229 0.15 -14.14 -4.18
CA ALA A 229 -0.24 -14.09 -5.58
C ALA A 229 0.99 -14.29 -6.49
N TRP A 230 0.78 -14.81 -7.70
CA TRP A 230 1.86 -15.21 -8.60
C TRP A 230 2.87 -14.06 -8.87
N TRP A 231 2.39 -12.82 -9.02
CA TRP A 231 3.27 -11.66 -9.30
C TRP A 231 4.14 -11.23 -8.11
N LYS A 232 3.85 -11.74 -6.90
CA LYS A 232 4.73 -11.61 -5.73
C LYS A 232 5.89 -12.60 -5.73
N GLY A 233 5.92 -13.49 -6.73
CA GLY A 233 7.04 -14.41 -6.95
C GLY A 233 7.20 -15.50 -5.89
N TRP A 234 6.10 -15.95 -5.30
CA TRP A 234 6.15 -16.94 -4.23
C TRP A 234 6.89 -18.23 -4.63
N LYS A 235 6.68 -18.71 -5.87
CA LYS A 235 7.37 -19.92 -6.36
C LYS A 235 8.88 -19.69 -6.42
N PHE A 236 9.31 -18.59 -7.03
CA PHE A 236 10.71 -18.21 -7.11
C PHE A 236 11.35 -18.07 -5.71
N MET A 237 10.65 -17.48 -4.74
CA MET A 237 11.16 -17.37 -3.36
C MET A 237 11.31 -18.75 -2.68
N ILE A 238 10.38 -19.68 -2.89
CA ILE A 238 10.46 -21.04 -2.35
C ILE A 238 11.61 -21.79 -3.01
N ASP A 239 11.77 -21.73 -4.32
CA ASP A 239 12.85 -22.39 -5.05
C ASP A 239 14.22 -21.83 -4.63
N SER A 240 14.32 -20.52 -4.47
CA SER A 240 15.52 -19.86 -3.94
C SER A 240 15.82 -20.25 -2.48
N PHE A 241 14.79 -20.43 -1.67
CA PHE A 241 14.95 -20.90 -0.30
C PHE A 241 15.44 -22.35 -0.25
N MET A 242 15.02 -23.22 -1.16
CA MET A 242 15.58 -24.57 -1.29
C MET A 242 17.08 -24.54 -1.61
N GLU A 243 17.52 -23.64 -2.49
CA GLU A 243 18.96 -23.44 -2.74
C GLU A 243 19.70 -22.90 -1.49
N PHE A 244 19.08 -21.98 -0.76
CA PHE A 244 19.61 -21.45 0.49
C PHE A 244 19.78 -22.54 1.57
N LEU A 245 18.82 -23.47 1.68
CA LEU A 245 18.85 -24.58 2.64
C LEU A 245 20.08 -25.49 2.45
N LYS A 246 20.66 -25.58 1.26
CA LYS A 246 21.89 -26.37 1.02
C LYS A 246 23.07 -25.91 1.85
N GLN A 247 23.08 -24.64 2.28
CA GLN A 247 24.13 -24.03 3.08
C GLN A 247 23.67 -23.61 4.48
N SER A 248 22.35 -23.56 4.70
CA SER A 248 21.74 -23.14 5.98
C SER A 248 20.64 -24.11 6.39
N HIS A 249 21.03 -25.31 6.81
CA HIS A 249 20.10 -26.42 7.09
C HIS A 249 19.10 -26.15 8.21
N ASN A 250 19.42 -25.27 9.17
CA ASN A 250 18.53 -24.89 10.27
C ASN A 250 17.76 -23.59 10.00
N ALA A 251 17.24 -23.45 8.77
CA ALA A 251 16.44 -22.31 8.42
C ALA A 251 14.93 -22.64 8.35
N LEU A 252 14.10 -21.66 8.67
CA LEU A 252 12.64 -21.67 8.58
C LEU A 252 12.20 -20.48 7.71
N PHE A 253 11.39 -20.73 6.68
CA PHE A 253 10.82 -19.67 5.88
C PHE A 253 9.37 -19.41 6.30
N ILE A 254 9.06 -18.19 6.71
CA ILE A 254 7.72 -17.77 7.12
C ILE A 254 7.12 -16.86 6.06
N MET A 255 5.94 -17.22 5.57
CA MET A 255 5.17 -16.43 4.61
C MET A 255 3.92 -15.91 5.30
N VAL A 256 3.89 -14.58 5.54
CA VAL A 256 2.78 -13.91 6.22
C VAL A 256 1.87 -13.26 5.19
N GLY A 257 0.63 -13.74 5.08
CA GLY A 257 -0.35 -13.18 4.19
C GLY A 257 -1.38 -14.19 3.69
N GLU A 258 -2.30 -13.67 2.91
CA GLU A 258 -3.33 -14.44 2.19
C GLU A 258 -3.38 -14.00 0.74
N GLY A 259 -4.01 -14.77 -0.11
CA GLY A 259 -4.19 -14.43 -1.52
C GLY A 259 -4.73 -15.60 -2.34
N GLU A 260 -4.92 -15.35 -3.61
CA GLU A 260 -5.49 -16.28 -4.56
C GLU A 260 -4.66 -17.55 -4.79
N ASP A 261 -3.36 -17.51 -4.47
CA ASP A 261 -2.47 -18.65 -4.64
C ASP A 261 -2.16 -19.41 -3.34
N TYR A 262 -2.86 -19.09 -2.23
CA TYR A 262 -2.62 -19.72 -0.93
C TYR A 262 -2.63 -21.26 -1.01
N ASP A 263 -3.66 -21.84 -1.62
CA ASP A 263 -3.81 -23.30 -1.75
C ASP A 263 -2.77 -23.91 -2.70
N LYS A 264 -2.39 -23.18 -3.76
CA LYS A 264 -1.31 -23.61 -4.67
C LYS A 264 0.04 -23.65 -3.96
N ILE A 265 0.31 -22.64 -3.12
CA ILE A 265 1.54 -22.58 -2.32
C ILE A 265 1.58 -23.75 -1.34
N LYS A 266 0.48 -24.03 -0.65
CA LYS A 266 0.36 -25.15 0.29
C LYS A 266 0.62 -26.49 -0.40
N LEU A 267 0.05 -26.70 -1.59
CA LEU A 267 0.29 -27.89 -2.40
C LEU A 267 1.77 -27.99 -2.79
N TYR A 268 2.35 -26.90 -3.30
CA TYR A 268 3.75 -26.85 -3.73
C TYR A 268 4.72 -27.18 -2.58
N ILE A 269 4.46 -26.66 -1.39
CA ILE A 269 5.23 -26.96 -0.16
C ILE A 269 5.17 -28.47 0.14
N SER A 270 3.98 -29.07 0.06
CA SER A 270 3.79 -30.52 0.31
C SER A 270 4.49 -31.39 -0.71
N GLU A 271 4.35 -31.09 -2.01
CA GLU A 271 4.99 -31.83 -3.11
C GLU A 271 6.53 -31.83 -3.00
N ASN A 272 7.10 -30.71 -2.52
CA ASN A 272 8.54 -30.56 -2.33
C ASN A 272 9.02 -30.98 -0.92
N LYS A 273 8.15 -31.58 -0.09
CA LYS A 273 8.48 -32.04 1.28
C LYS A 273 9.07 -30.95 2.18
N LEU A 274 8.53 -29.73 2.10
CA LEU A 274 9.00 -28.56 2.83
C LEU A 274 8.08 -28.16 4.00
N ALA A 275 7.17 -29.03 4.41
CA ALA A 275 6.17 -28.72 5.45
C ALA A 275 6.78 -28.40 6.82
N ASP A 276 7.97 -28.92 7.13
CA ASP A 276 8.76 -28.61 8.33
C ASP A 276 9.68 -27.38 8.18
N LYS A 277 9.82 -26.85 6.97
CA LYS A 277 10.72 -25.74 6.61
C LYS A 277 10.00 -24.46 6.21
N ILE A 278 8.71 -24.53 5.85
CA ILE A 278 7.94 -23.37 5.40
C ILE A 278 6.64 -23.26 6.19
N LEU A 279 6.42 -22.12 6.81
CA LEU A 279 5.22 -21.81 7.59
C LEU A 279 4.36 -20.77 6.87
N LEU A 280 3.11 -21.09 6.58
CA LEU A 280 2.08 -20.16 6.12
C LEU A 280 1.25 -19.69 7.32
N THR A 281 1.28 -18.41 7.65
CA THR A 281 0.63 -17.90 8.87
C THR A 281 -0.75 -17.29 8.63
N GLY A 282 -1.16 -17.13 7.36
CA GLY A 282 -2.36 -16.39 7.01
C GLY A 282 -2.17 -14.87 7.17
N LYS A 283 -3.27 -14.14 7.01
CA LYS A 283 -3.30 -12.68 7.12
C LYS A 283 -3.05 -12.23 8.57
N LYS A 284 -2.24 -11.18 8.73
CA LYS A 284 -1.90 -10.56 10.01
C LYS A 284 -2.12 -9.05 9.98
N GLY A 285 -2.31 -8.45 11.15
CA GLY A 285 -2.34 -7.01 11.35
C GLY A 285 -0.95 -6.38 11.43
N GLY A 286 -0.85 -5.05 11.36
CA GLY A 286 0.43 -4.35 11.33
C GLY A 286 1.35 -4.66 12.52
N GLU A 287 0.83 -4.70 13.75
CA GLU A 287 1.60 -5.04 14.95
C GLU A 287 2.11 -6.49 14.96
N GLU A 288 1.30 -7.43 14.43
CA GLU A 288 1.74 -8.81 14.28
C GLU A 288 2.80 -8.93 13.20
N ILE A 289 2.64 -8.24 12.05
CA ILE A 289 3.65 -8.18 10.99
C ILE A 289 4.96 -7.62 11.55
N ALA A 290 4.93 -6.54 12.32
CA ALA A 290 6.10 -5.98 12.98
C ALA A 290 6.75 -6.98 13.94
N SER A 291 5.95 -7.80 14.66
CA SER A 291 6.47 -8.88 15.51
C SER A 291 7.19 -9.95 14.69
N TYR A 292 6.63 -10.40 13.55
CA TYR A 292 7.29 -11.35 12.64
C TYR A 292 8.58 -10.78 12.04
N LEU A 293 8.57 -9.51 11.63
CA LEU A 293 9.77 -8.82 11.12
C LEU A 293 10.88 -8.79 12.18
N ASN A 294 10.56 -8.38 13.39
CA ASN A 294 11.55 -8.34 14.47
C ASN A 294 12.07 -9.74 14.86
N ALA A 295 11.24 -10.78 14.75
CA ALA A 295 11.62 -12.17 15.00
C ALA A 295 12.52 -12.78 13.91
N SER A 296 12.51 -12.23 12.68
CA SER A 296 13.22 -12.77 11.52
C SER A 296 14.68 -12.34 11.46
N ASP A 297 15.52 -13.11 10.77
CA ASP A 297 16.94 -12.80 10.53
C ASP A 297 17.14 -12.17 9.14
N LEU A 298 16.27 -12.50 8.20
CA LEU A 298 16.34 -12.04 6.83
C LEU A 298 14.92 -11.85 6.27
N TYR A 299 14.68 -10.76 5.56
CA TYR A 299 13.47 -10.56 4.78
C TYR A 299 13.76 -10.75 3.30
N ILE A 300 12.89 -11.47 2.57
CA ILE A 300 13.04 -11.66 1.14
C ILE A 300 11.80 -11.18 0.38
N MET A 301 12.03 -10.62 -0.82
CA MET A 301 10.97 -10.17 -1.71
C MET A 301 11.28 -10.54 -3.16
N GLY A 302 10.52 -11.49 -3.72
CA GLY A 302 10.69 -12.01 -5.08
C GLY A 302 9.70 -11.44 -6.11
N SER A 303 9.15 -10.26 -5.89
CA SER A 303 8.09 -9.68 -6.74
C SER A 303 8.53 -9.48 -8.18
N TYR A 304 7.61 -9.69 -9.12
CA TYR A 304 7.80 -9.36 -10.54
C TYR A 304 7.56 -7.88 -10.81
N LYS A 305 6.66 -7.28 -10.04
CA LYS A 305 6.28 -5.87 -10.17
C LYS A 305 5.78 -5.32 -8.84
N GLU A 306 6.22 -4.12 -8.51
CA GLU A 306 5.70 -3.32 -7.39
C GLU A 306 5.43 -1.88 -7.87
N GLY A 307 4.48 -1.21 -7.23
CA GLY A 307 4.34 0.24 -7.40
C GLY A 307 5.26 0.97 -6.42
N TRP A 308 5.06 0.70 -5.13
CA TRP A 308 5.95 1.07 -4.04
C TRP A 308 5.96 -0.09 -3.03
N PRO A 309 7.12 -0.69 -2.75
CA PRO A 309 7.20 -1.93 -1.97
C PRO A 309 7.10 -1.65 -0.46
N THR A 310 5.90 -1.34 0.02
CA THR A 310 5.64 -1.00 1.44
C THR A 310 6.17 -2.08 2.39
N ALA A 311 5.97 -3.36 2.06
CA ALA A 311 6.44 -4.46 2.90
C ALA A 311 7.98 -4.52 3.03
N LEU A 312 8.71 -4.13 1.98
CA LEU A 312 10.16 -3.98 2.03
C LEU A 312 10.58 -2.83 2.96
N MET A 313 9.85 -1.71 2.89
CA MET A 313 10.06 -0.58 3.79
C MET A 313 9.79 -0.96 5.26
N GLU A 314 8.73 -1.73 5.51
CA GLU A 314 8.39 -2.25 6.84
C GLU A 314 9.54 -3.11 7.41
N ALA A 315 10.12 -3.99 6.58
CA ALA A 315 11.23 -4.85 6.97
C ALA A 315 12.47 -4.01 7.34
N VAL A 316 12.83 -3.07 6.50
CA VAL A 316 13.98 -2.19 6.74
C VAL A 316 13.74 -1.27 7.94
N ALA A 317 12.50 -0.80 8.15
CA ALA A 317 12.12 -0.03 9.33
C ALA A 317 12.30 -0.81 10.63
N CYS A 318 12.03 -2.12 10.61
CA CYS A 318 12.33 -3.01 11.74
C CYS A 318 13.83 -3.39 11.86
N GLY A 319 14.70 -2.86 11.01
CA GLY A 319 16.13 -3.14 11.01
C GLY A 319 16.49 -4.54 10.52
N VAL A 320 15.64 -5.17 9.71
CA VAL A 320 15.89 -6.51 9.15
C VAL A 320 16.70 -6.38 7.86
N PRO A 321 17.78 -7.15 7.68
CA PRO A 321 18.47 -7.26 6.40
C PRO A 321 17.53 -7.78 5.32
N VAL A 322 17.67 -7.27 4.08
CA VAL A 322 16.73 -7.62 3.01
C VAL A 322 17.45 -8.17 1.76
N CYS A 323 16.81 -9.09 1.06
CA CYS A 323 17.22 -9.54 -0.26
C CYS A 323 16.00 -9.48 -1.20
N ALA A 324 16.11 -8.74 -2.29
CA ALA A 324 14.99 -8.56 -3.21
C ALA A 324 15.40 -8.72 -4.66
N THR A 325 14.43 -9.08 -5.52
CA THR A 325 14.59 -8.97 -6.97
C THR A 325 14.56 -7.52 -7.42
N ASP A 326 15.06 -7.24 -8.62
CA ASP A 326 15.02 -5.93 -9.22
C ASP A 326 13.57 -5.61 -9.69
N PHE A 327 12.94 -4.64 -9.05
CA PHE A 327 11.64 -4.09 -9.40
C PHE A 327 11.61 -2.58 -9.08
N SER A 328 10.57 -1.90 -9.56
CA SER A 328 10.39 -0.45 -9.37
C SER A 328 10.67 0.00 -7.93
N SER A 329 11.51 1.01 -7.77
CA SER A 329 11.86 1.67 -6.50
C SER A 329 12.63 0.80 -5.47
N VAL A 330 13.11 -0.39 -5.85
CA VAL A 330 13.88 -1.23 -4.93
C VAL A 330 15.22 -0.61 -4.55
N ASP A 331 15.90 0.01 -5.52
CA ASP A 331 17.17 0.72 -5.38
C ASP A 331 17.08 2.01 -4.55
N GLU A 332 15.87 2.52 -4.34
CA GLU A 332 15.63 3.65 -3.44
C GLU A 332 15.51 3.22 -1.97
N ILE A 333 15.29 1.94 -1.72
CA ILE A 333 15.10 1.38 -0.38
C ILE A 333 16.30 0.56 0.05
N ILE A 334 16.84 -0.25 -0.87
CA ILE A 334 18.00 -1.09 -0.60
C ILE A 334 19.29 -0.33 -0.96
N ILE A 335 20.15 -0.20 0.03
CA ILE A 335 21.55 0.24 -0.13
C ILE A 335 22.38 -1.01 -0.02
N GLU A 336 22.93 -1.47 -1.17
CA GLU A 336 23.69 -2.72 -1.24
C GLU A 336 24.86 -2.74 -0.26
N GLY A 337 24.99 -3.83 0.49
CA GLY A 337 26.00 -4.00 1.52
C GLY A 337 25.76 -3.26 2.83
N VAL A 338 24.70 -2.42 2.90
CA VAL A 338 24.35 -1.66 4.12
C VAL A 338 23.10 -2.25 4.78
N ASN A 339 22.00 -2.37 4.04
CA ASN A 339 20.75 -2.92 4.55
C ASN A 339 20.25 -4.13 3.77
N GLY A 340 20.87 -4.48 2.63
CA GLY A 340 20.47 -5.62 1.83
C GLY A 340 21.19 -5.75 0.50
N TYR A 341 20.62 -6.59 -0.37
CA TYR A 341 21.11 -6.85 -1.72
C TYR A 341 19.98 -6.94 -2.72
N ILE A 342 20.22 -6.44 -3.94
CA ILE A 342 19.30 -6.51 -5.10
C ILE A 342 19.83 -7.55 -6.07
N ILE A 343 19.00 -8.52 -6.45
CA ILE A 343 19.34 -9.56 -7.42
C ILE A 343 18.62 -9.25 -8.73
N ARG A 344 19.39 -8.89 -9.74
CA ARG A 344 18.86 -8.42 -11.02
C ARG A 344 18.40 -9.55 -11.93
N ASP A 345 19.12 -10.67 -11.90
CA ASP A 345 18.75 -11.86 -12.64
C ASP A 345 17.78 -12.72 -11.82
N ARG A 346 16.70 -13.18 -12.45
CA ARG A 346 15.78 -14.13 -11.81
C ARG A 346 16.34 -15.56 -11.90
N ASP A 347 17.39 -15.76 -11.15
CA ASP A 347 18.07 -17.03 -10.97
C ASP A 347 18.04 -17.39 -9.48
N GLU A 348 17.54 -18.56 -9.14
CA GLU A 348 17.31 -19.01 -7.77
C GLU A 348 18.63 -19.18 -7.00
N GLN A 349 19.70 -19.61 -7.68
CA GLN A 349 21.01 -19.78 -7.07
C GLN A 349 21.67 -18.41 -6.78
N GLN A 350 21.52 -17.46 -7.70
CA GLN A 350 22.00 -16.09 -7.50
C GLN A 350 21.24 -15.42 -6.35
N PHE A 351 19.92 -15.62 -6.30
CA PHE A 351 19.10 -15.09 -5.22
C PHE A 351 19.49 -15.70 -3.87
N ALA A 352 19.70 -17.02 -3.81
CA ALA A 352 20.19 -17.70 -2.59
C ALA A 352 21.56 -17.17 -2.16
N LYS A 353 22.50 -16.91 -3.09
CA LYS A 353 23.78 -16.24 -2.77
C LYS A 353 23.56 -14.83 -2.20
N GLY A 354 22.60 -14.08 -2.75
CA GLY A 354 22.20 -12.78 -2.22
C GLY A 354 21.63 -12.88 -0.80
N MET A 355 20.79 -13.87 -0.54
CA MET A 355 20.28 -14.17 0.81
C MET A 355 21.42 -14.45 1.79
N LEU A 356 22.41 -15.26 1.41
CA LEU A 356 23.59 -15.55 2.26
C LEU A 356 24.43 -14.30 2.57
N LYS A 357 24.61 -13.42 1.58
CA LYS A 357 25.29 -12.13 1.78
C LYS A 357 24.49 -11.22 2.72
N ALA A 358 23.19 -11.10 2.52
CA ALA A 358 22.32 -10.29 3.36
C ALA A 358 22.28 -10.82 4.82
N ALA A 359 22.30 -12.14 4.99
CA ALA A 359 22.34 -12.79 6.30
C ALA A 359 23.60 -12.45 7.13
N GLN A 360 24.66 -11.97 6.48
CA GLN A 360 25.91 -11.55 7.16
C GLN A 360 25.88 -10.09 7.62
N LEU A 361 24.88 -9.31 7.22
CA LEU A 361 24.75 -7.93 7.66
C LEU A 361 24.37 -7.84 9.13
N GLN A 362 25.00 -6.92 9.83
CA GLN A 362 24.77 -6.73 11.27
C GLN A 362 23.36 -6.14 11.50
N LYS A 363 22.55 -6.80 12.28
CA LYS A 363 21.20 -6.37 12.66
C LYS A 363 21.26 -5.55 13.98
N PRO A 364 20.50 -4.44 14.15
CA PRO A 364 19.61 -3.85 13.12
C PRO A 364 20.41 -3.13 12.02
N VAL A 365 19.98 -3.32 10.77
CA VAL A 365 20.59 -2.60 9.64
C VAL A 365 20.23 -1.12 9.68
N LYS A 366 21.15 -0.25 9.24
CA LYS A 366 20.91 1.20 9.16
C LYS A 366 20.01 1.53 7.96
N ASN A 367 19.09 2.45 8.16
CA ASN A 367 18.30 3.00 7.08
C ASN A 367 17.80 4.42 7.35
N ASP A 368 18.45 5.40 6.72
CA ASP A 368 18.08 6.81 6.82
C ASP A 368 16.79 7.12 6.01
N HIS A 369 16.44 6.27 5.04
CA HIS A 369 15.22 6.45 4.23
C HIS A 369 13.93 6.26 5.04
N VAL A 370 13.94 5.45 6.10
CA VAL A 370 12.76 5.27 6.97
C VAL A 370 12.28 6.59 7.53
N THR A 371 13.20 7.42 8.03
CA THR A 371 12.86 8.74 8.58
C THR A 371 12.25 9.64 7.51
N ARG A 372 12.76 9.60 6.28
CA ARG A 372 12.24 10.41 5.16
C ARG A 372 10.81 10.02 4.78
N TYR A 373 10.47 8.74 4.88
CA TYR A 373 9.17 8.21 4.47
C TYR A 373 8.30 7.79 5.67
N SER A 374 8.52 8.36 6.86
CA SER A 374 7.67 8.10 8.04
C SER A 374 6.32 8.82 7.93
N THR A 375 5.31 8.28 8.62
CA THR A 375 4.00 8.92 8.75
C THR A 375 4.07 10.24 9.49
N ASP A 376 5.08 10.45 10.36
CA ASP A 376 5.27 11.70 11.11
C ASP A 376 5.49 12.89 10.20
N ARG A 377 6.12 12.69 9.04
CA ARG A 377 6.35 13.74 8.04
C ARG A 377 5.22 13.90 7.03
N LEU A 378 4.25 12.96 7.01
CA LEU A 378 3.20 12.93 5.98
C LEU A 378 2.41 14.25 5.92
N LYS A 379 2.02 14.77 7.08
CA LYS A 379 1.23 16.01 7.17
C LYS A 379 2.02 17.21 6.64
N GLU A 380 3.23 17.39 7.14
CA GLU A 380 4.10 18.49 6.73
C GLU A 380 4.40 18.44 5.23
N ASP A 381 4.78 17.27 4.71
CA ASP A 381 5.08 17.09 3.28
C ASP A 381 3.88 17.42 2.38
N ILE A 382 2.66 16.99 2.76
CA ILE A 382 1.45 17.31 1.99
C ILE A 382 1.15 18.81 2.04
N LEU A 383 1.20 19.43 3.21
CA LEU A 383 0.88 20.84 3.36
C LEU A 383 1.88 21.73 2.60
N ASN A 384 3.19 21.39 2.66
CA ASN A 384 4.24 22.09 1.94
C ASN A 384 4.06 21.97 0.42
N HIS A 385 3.90 20.75 -0.11
CA HIS A 385 3.69 20.56 -1.55
C HIS A 385 2.39 21.21 -2.05
N TRP A 386 1.36 21.24 -1.23
CA TRP A 386 0.07 21.84 -1.58
C TRP A 386 0.02 23.34 -1.32
N GLN A 387 1.09 23.91 -0.76
CA GLN A 387 1.21 25.34 -0.42
C GLN A 387 0.05 25.82 0.50
N LEU A 388 -0.27 25.03 1.52
CA LEU A 388 -1.29 25.32 2.52
C LEU A 388 -0.69 25.96 3.80
N ILE A 389 0.63 25.97 3.92
CA ILE A 389 1.42 26.65 4.97
C ILE A 389 2.54 27.43 4.34
#